data_6d980d47138366b37186198fedcc631b
#
_entry.id   6d980d47138366b37186198fedcc631b
#
_cell.length_a   1.000
_cell.length_b   1.000
_cell.length_c   1.000
_cell.angle_alpha   90.00
_cell.angle_beta   90.00
_cell.angle_gamma   90.00
#
_symmetry.space_group_name_H-M   'P 1'
#
loop_
_entity.id
_entity.type
_entity.pdbx_description
1 polymer ?
#
loop_
_entity_poly.entity_id
_entity_poly.type
_entity_poly.pdbx_seq_one_letter_code
_entity_poly.pdbx_strand_id
1 'polypeptide(L)'
;MKSPKTHSINLADKVRPMMAALAVAGLAAASLAGCDTANSKTQEAAPAGPPISAATVVEKSVTETQEFSGRLEAIERVEIRSRVSGFITAVNFKPGSEVKKGDVLFQIDARPYQAELSRAEAAAHSARAKAELAKLELTRAEKLLADKAIAQREYDEKASSLKELDANTRAAQAQAESARLNLAYTQVTSPINGRVSKAEITLGNLVDGAAVLTSVVSTDKIYASFDGDEDTYLRVGALAQKGHAVTVKVGLANETGFPHEGKLEFVDNRLDPQTGSVRMRATFANEDRTLVPGLFARIQLGGAGAGKPTVLINERAVGTDQNRKFVYVVSADSKAEYRPVVLGPAFDGLRVVRDGLKPGEKIVVNGLQRVRPGAPVTAQMVNMDYDPLAPQDQKQAKPAPKKDDKVAAADTSTGTTKQ
;
A
#
# COMPACT_ATOMS: atom_id res chain seq x y z
N MET A 1 77.32 6.89 -27.00
CA MET A 1 78.01 6.85 -28.28
C MET A 1 77.24 7.72 -29.28
N LYS A 2 77.93 8.79 -29.71
CA LYS A 2 77.72 9.66 -30.85
C LYS A 2 76.52 10.61 -30.91
N SER A 3 76.69 11.80 -30.36
CA SER A 3 76.47 13.11 -31.00
C SER A 3 77.33 13.24 -32.28
N PRO A 4 77.27 14.29 -33.10
CA PRO A 4 76.41 15.48 -33.23
C PRO A 4 76.14 15.84 -34.72
N LYS A 5 75.49 16.93 -35.06
CA LYS A 5 76.03 18.05 -35.85
C LYS A 5 75.03 19.16 -36.14
N THR A 6 75.34 20.25 -35.56
CA THR A 6 75.07 21.63 -35.96
C THR A 6 75.36 21.92 -37.45
N HIS A 7 74.54 22.78 -38.03
CA HIS A 7 75.03 23.77 -39.02
C HIS A 7 74.14 25.05 -38.97
N SER A 8 74.80 26.06 -38.48
CA SER A 8 74.54 27.48 -38.71
C SER A 8 75.08 27.91 -40.02
N ILE A 9 74.54 28.90 -40.68
CA ILE A 9 75.16 29.93 -41.54
C ILE A 9 74.04 30.96 -41.82
N ASN A 10 74.03 32.14 -41.21
CA ASN A 10 74.55 33.48 -41.59
C ASN A 10 74.36 33.83 -43.08
N LEU A 11 73.87 34.93 -43.42
CA LEU A 11 74.33 36.33 -43.44
C LEU A 11 73.52 37.06 -44.50
N ALA A 12 72.91 38.11 -44.13
CA ALA A 12 73.09 39.47 -44.55
C ALA A 12 73.37 39.74 -46.06
N ASP A 13 72.73 40.60 -46.58
CA ASP A 13 73.16 41.77 -47.39
C ASP A 13 72.26 42.03 -48.59
N LYS A 14 71.66 43.08 -48.74
CA LYS A 14 72.04 44.37 -49.42
C LYS A 14 70.73 45.14 -49.70
N VAL A 15 70.58 46.24 -48.98
CA VAL A 15 70.83 47.60 -49.41
C VAL A 15 69.98 48.15 -50.56
N ARG A 16 69.14 49.05 -50.17
CA ARG A 16 68.74 50.38 -50.72
C ARG A 16 69.04 50.62 -52.23
N PRO A 17 68.45 51.62 -52.95
CA PRO A 17 67.81 52.87 -52.46
C PRO A 17 66.62 53.44 -53.26
N MET A 18 66.23 54.60 -52.78
CA MET A 18 65.88 55.84 -53.45
C MET A 18 64.43 56.05 -53.86
N MET A 19 63.79 56.89 -53.15
CA MET A 19 63.61 58.37 -53.29
C MET A 19 63.02 58.84 -54.60
N ALA A 20 62.09 59.68 -54.39
CA ALA A 20 61.56 60.79 -55.21
C ALA A 20 60.26 60.43 -55.95
N ALA A 21 59.30 61.20 -56.01
CA ALA A 21 59.10 62.67 -55.93
C ALA A 21 57.59 62.90 -55.73
N LEU A 22 57.21 63.73 -54.82
CA LEU A 22 56.77 65.10 -54.98
C LEU A 22 55.45 65.28 -55.75
N ALA A 23 54.53 65.75 -55.00
CA ALA A 23 53.72 66.92 -55.15
C ALA A 23 52.79 67.02 -56.38
N VAL A 24 51.64 67.34 -56.15
CA VAL A 24 50.78 68.44 -56.61
C VAL A 24 49.44 68.33 -55.95
N ALA A 25 49.20 69.12 -54.94
CA ALA A 25 48.35 70.33 -55.01
C ALA A 25 46.97 70.05 -55.55
N GLY A 26 45.96 70.36 -54.94
CA GLY A 26 45.59 71.48 -54.18
C GLY A 26 44.10 71.55 -54.08
N LEU A 27 43.68 72.23 -53.08
CA LEU A 27 42.48 73.05 -52.95
C LEU A 27 41.20 72.67 -53.66
N ALA A 28 40.25 72.41 -52.82
CA ALA A 28 38.92 73.06 -52.81
C ALA A 28 38.30 72.66 -51.49
N ALA A 29 38.40 73.45 -50.53
CA ALA A 29 37.59 74.51 -50.07
C ALA A 29 36.17 74.03 -49.58
N ALA A 30 36.11 74.03 -48.27
CA ALA A 30 35.10 74.63 -47.43
C ALA A 30 33.63 74.62 -47.92
N SER A 31 32.87 74.01 -47.16
CA SER A 31 31.58 74.51 -46.61
C SER A 31 30.85 73.34 -45.94
N LEU A 32 30.33 73.35 -44.91
CA LEU A 32 29.71 74.15 -43.92
C LEU A 32 29.52 73.30 -42.68
N ALA A 33 29.81 73.83 -41.59
CA ALA A 33 29.25 73.77 -40.27
C ALA A 33 27.82 73.16 -40.18
N GLY A 34 27.70 72.23 -39.29
CA GLY A 34 26.46 71.71 -38.76
C GLY A 34 26.79 70.93 -37.50
N CYS A 35 26.81 71.63 -36.37
CA CYS A 35 26.80 71.10 -35.02
C CYS A 35 25.63 70.15 -34.87
N ASP A 36 25.87 68.99 -34.33
CA ASP A 36 25.21 68.67 -33.07
C ASP A 36 25.91 67.49 -32.42
N THR A 37 26.50 67.70 -31.29
CA THR A 37 27.07 66.72 -30.44
C THR A 37 25.96 66.11 -29.61
N ALA A 38 25.24 65.12 -30.16
CA ALA A 38 24.47 64.21 -29.37
C ALA A 38 25.36 63.07 -28.92
N ASN A 39 25.85 63.22 -27.71
CA ASN A 39 26.59 62.18 -26.99
C ASN A 39 25.67 61.05 -26.64
N SER A 40 25.29 60.21 -27.58
CA SER A 40 24.64 58.93 -27.32
C SER A 40 25.69 58.02 -26.73
N LYS A 41 25.71 57.93 -25.41
CA LYS A 41 26.30 56.77 -24.73
C LYS A 41 25.54 55.55 -25.27
N THR A 42 26.13 54.93 -26.28
CA THR A 42 25.76 53.55 -26.62
C THR A 42 26.08 52.74 -25.40
N GLN A 43 25.06 52.47 -24.62
CA GLN A 43 25.11 51.51 -23.54
C GLN A 43 25.31 50.17 -24.28
N GLU A 44 26.55 49.71 -24.28
CA GLU A 44 26.96 48.43 -24.82
C GLU A 44 26.06 47.39 -24.13
N ALA A 45 25.03 46.97 -24.85
CA ALA A 45 24.18 45.90 -24.38
C ALA A 45 25.07 44.68 -24.16
N ALA A 46 25.19 44.27 -22.92
CA ALA A 46 25.93 43.06 -22.56
C ALA A 46 25.47 41.95 -23.52
N PRO A 47 26.42 41.15 -24.06
CA PRO A 47 26.09 40.14 -25.05
C PRO A 47 24.98 39.25 -24.55
N ALA A 48 23.85 39.29 -25.24
CA ALA A 48 22.70 38.47 -24.91
C ALA A 48 23.13 37.00 -24.92
N GLY A 49 23.14 36.37 -23.77
CA GLY A 49 23.49 34.97 -23.64
C GLY A 49 22.54 34.06 -24.43
N PRO A 50 22.91 32.81 -24.66
CA PRO A 50 22.06 31.88 -25.40
C PRO A 50 20.66 31.79 -24.78
N PRO A 51 19.59 31.74 -25.61
CA PRO A 51 18.22 31.59 -25.11
C PRO A 51 18.05 30.21 -24.48
N ILE A 52 17.54 30.19 -23.25
CA ILE A 52 17.25 29.00 -22.47
C ILE A 52 15.84 29.04 -21.89
N SER A 53 15.28 27.87 -21.59
CA SER A 53 14.02 27.81 -20.80
C SER A 53 14.37 27.64 -19.32
N ALA A 54 13.84 28.52 -18.51
CA ALA A 54 14.01 28.47 -17.05
C ALA A 54 12.66 28.33 -16.35
N ALA A 55 12.60 27.61 -15.27
CA ALA A 55 11.41 27.47 -14.44
C ALA A 55 11.73 27.76 -12.97
N THR A 56 10.71 28.21 -12.26
CA THR A 56 10.84 28.46 -10.82
C THR A 56 10.66 27.14 -10.06
N VAL A 57 11.56 26.86 -9.15
CA VAL A 57 11.54 25.68 -8.29
C VAL A 57 10.27 25.71 -7.40
N VAL A 58 9.50 24.61 -7.48
CA VAL A 58 8.22 24.48 -6.80
C VAL A 58 8.40 23.68 -5.51
N GLU A 59 7.80 24.14 -4.45
CA GLU A 59 7.68 23.40 -3.20
C GLU A 59 6.28 22.79 -3.10
N LYS A 60 6.20 21.46 -2.95
CA LYS A 60 4.95 20.75 -2.68
C LYS A 60 5.15 19.82 -1.49
N SER A 61 4.10 19.62 -0.73
CA SER A 61 4.09 18.57 0.29
C SER A 61 4.01 17.20 -0.41
N VAL A 62 5.11 16.45 -0.37
CA VAL A 62 5.22 15.14 -0.98
C VAL A 62 5.24 14.09 0.13
N THR A 63 4.31 13.14 0.07
CA THR A 63 4.38 11.91 0.84
C THR A 63 5.18 10.91 0.01
N GLU A 64 6.38 10.57 0.44
CA GLU A 64 7.15 9.52 -0.22
C GLU A 64 6.38 8.21 -0.14
N THR A 65 6.04 7.63 -1.27
CA THR A 65 5.42 6.31 -1.37
C THR A 65 6.42 5.31 -1.90
N GLN A 66 6.34 4.09 -1.43
CA GLN A 66 7.19 2.99 -1.88
C GLN A 66 6.30 1.84 -2.34
N GLU A 67 6.65 1.23 -3.47
CA GLU A 67 5.86 0.15 -4.06
C GLU A 67 6.50 -1.21 -3.78
N PHE A 68 5.64 -2.15 -3.41
CA PHE A 68 6.01 -3.53 -3.13
C PHE A 68 5.11 -4.48 -3.90
N SER A 69 5.62 -5.67 -4.12
CA SER A 69 4.85 -6.79 -4.64
C SER A 69 4.41 -7.68 -3.50
N GLY A 70 3.16 -8.09 -3.49
CA GLY A 70 2.63 -8.94 -2.45
C GLY A 70 1.48 -9.83 -2.91
N ARG A 71 0.84 -10.49 -1.95
CA ARG A 71 -0.30 -11.37 -2.18
C ARG A 71 -1.43 -11.06 -1.22
N LEU A 72 -2.65 -11.25 -1.70
CA LEU A 72 -3.83 -11.17 -0.87
C LEU A 72 -4.00 -12.48 -0.09
N GLU A 73 -4.31 -12.37 1.19
CA GLU A 73 -4.52 -13.51 2.10
C GLU A 73 -5.84 -13.31 2.85
N ALA A 74 -6.60 -14.40 3.05
CA ALA A 74 -7.76 -14.34 3.92
C ALA A 74 -7.33 -14.10 5.38
N ILE A 75 -8.12 -13.34 6.13
CA ILE A 75 -7.87 -13.14 7.57
C ILE A 75 -8.02 -14.47 8.31
N GLU A 76 -9.05 -15.24 7.97
CA GLU A 76 -9.31 -16.54 8.55
C GLU A 76 -9.43 -17.58 7.44
N ARG A 77 -8.72 -18.67 7.58
CA ARG A 77 -8.82 -19.85 6.74
C ARG A 77 -8.94 -21.08 7.63
N VAL A 78 -10.05 -21.78 7.51
CA VAL A 78 -10.34 -22.94 8.32
C VAL A 78 -10.57 -24.16 7.43
N GLU A 79 -9.84 -25.22 7.69
CA GLU A 79 -10.11 -26.54 7.13
C GLU A 79 -11.20 -27.21 7.96
N ILE A 80 -12.30 -27.53 7.32
CA ILE A 80 -13.43 -28.22 7.94
C ILE A 80 -13.13 -29.72 7.94
N ARG A 81 -12.94 -30.26 9.12
CA ARG A 81 -12.64 -31.66 9.35
C ARG A 81 -13.76 -32.34 10.10
N SER A 82 -13.98 -33.65 9.81
CA SER A 82 -14.87 -34.46 10.62
C SER A 82 -14.27 -34.70 12.02
N ARG A 83 -15.11 -34.76 13.03
CA ARG A 83 -14.73 -35.16 14.38
C ARG A 83 -15.20 -36.58 14.74
N VAL A 84 -16.06 -37.13 13.91
CA VAL A 84 -16.64 -38.47 14.07
C VAL A 84 -16.57 -39.22 12.75
N SER A 85 -16.57 -40.54 12.80
CA SER A 85 -16.55 -41.40 11.61
C SER A 85 -17.97 -41.74 11.17
N GLY A 86 -18.17 -41.96 9.86
CA GLY A 86 -19.48 -42.38 9.34
C GLY A 86 -19.64 -42.00 7.87
N PHE A 87 -20.76 -42.42 7.28
CA PHE A 87 -21.06 -42.08 5.87
C PHE A 87 -21.64 -40.68 5.75
N ILE A 88 -21.21 -39.93 4.74
CA ILE A 88 -21.82 -38.64 4.40
C ILE A 88 -23.21 -38.90 3.80
N THR A 89 -24.22 -38.36 4.44
CA THR A 89 -25.64 -38.50 4.03
C THR A 89 -26.13 -37.27 3.28
N ALA A 90 -25.53 -36.08 3.50
CA ALA A 90 -25.87 -34.88 2.77
C ALA A 90 -24.69 -33.91 2.69
N VAL A 91 -24.63 -33.12 1.59
CA VAL A 91 -23.76 -31.95 1.40
C VAL A 91 -24.69 -30.77 1.13
N ASN A 92 -24.74 -29.80 2.06
CA ASN A 92 -25.76 -28.76 2.09
C ASN A 92 -25.29 -27.41 1.52
N PHE A 93 -24.21 -27.38 0.77
CA PHE A 93 -23.70 -26.16 0.15
C PHE A 93 -23.37 -26.38 -1.33
N LYS A 94 -23.26 -25.27 -2.07
CA LYS A 94 -22.71 -25.28 -3.44
C LYS A 94 -21.23 -24.86 -3.39
N PRO A 95 -20.33 -25.50 -4.14
CA PRO A 95 -18.93 -25.06 -4.24
C PRO A 95 -18.83 -23.58 -4.58
N GLY A 96 -18.01 -22.83 -3.84
CA GLY A 96 -17.82 -21.40 -4.02
C GLY A 96 -18.93 -20.52 -3.46
N SER A 97 -19.98 -21.07 -2.84
CA SER A 97 -21.03 -20.26 -2.21
C SER A 97 -20.57 -19.67 -0.89
N GLU A 98 -21.31 -18.67 -0.43
CA GLU A 98 -21.12 -18.09 0.89
C GLU A 98 -21.88 -18.85 1.95
N VAL A 99 -21.27 -18.94 3.10
CA VAL A 99 -21.78 -19.61 4.28
C VAL A 99 -21.61 -18.74 5.52
N LYS A 100 -22.52 -18.88 6.46
CA LYS A 100 -22.45 -18.20 7.74
C LYS A 100 -21.95 -19.16 8.82
N LYS A 101 -21.39 -18.60 9.86
CA LYS A 101 -21.06 -19.35 11.07
C LYS A 101 -22.28 -20.08 11.60
N GLY A 102 -22.17 -21.41 11.78
CA GLY A 102 -23.24 -22.29 12.23
C GLY A 102 -24.00 -22.98 11.10
N ASP A 103 -23.85 -22.59 9.84
CA ASP A 103 -24.46 -23.28 8.72
C ASP A 103 -23.96 -24.72 8.62
N VAL A 104 -24.89 -25.68 8.46
CA VAL A 104 -24.56 -27.09 8.32
C VAL A 104 -24.05 -27.34 6.91
N LEU A 105 -22.78 -27.73 6.81
CA LEU A 105 -22.11 -28.00 5.54
C LEU A 105 -22.24 -29.48 5.11
N PHE A 106 -22.01 -30.40 6.04
CA PHE A 106 -22.13 -31.83 5.81
C PHE A 106 -22.98 -32.48 6.92
N GLN A 107 -23.64 -33.53 6.55
CA GLN A 107 -24.32 -34.40 7.49
C GLN A 107 -23.77 -35.83 7.40
N ILE A 108 -23.33 -36.34 8.52
CA ILE A 108 -22.85 -37.72 8.69
C ILE A 108 -24.02 -38.55 9.24
N ASP A 109 -24.04 -39.85 8.96
CA ASP A 109 -25.11 -40.75 9.44
C ASP A 109 -25.21 -40.69 10.98
N ALA A 110 -26.27 -40.08 11.45
CA ALA A 110 -26.52 -39.84 12.87
C ALA A 110 -27.12 -41.05 13.62
N ARG A 111 -27.61 -42.07 12.90
CA ARG A 111 -28.36 -43.20 13.49
C ARG A 111 -27.55 -43.98 14.53
N PRO A 112 -26.27 -44.34 14.30
CA PRO A 112 -25.47 -45.03 15.32
C PRO A 112 -25.27 -44.16 16.59
N TYR A 113 -25.04 -42.86 16.41
CA TYR A 113 -24.81 -41.93 17.51
C TYR A 113 -26.09 -41.63 18.30
N GLN A 114 -27.24 -41.58 17.61
CA GLN A 114 -28.56 -41.47 18.29
C GLN A 114 -28.85 -42.69 19.17
N ALA A 115 -28.55 -43.89 18.66
CA ALA A 115 -28.75 -45.13 19.44
C ALA A 115 -27.81 -45.15 20.67
N GLU A 116 -26.56 -44.72 20.51
CA GLU A 116 -25.58 -44.64 21.62
C GLU A 116 -26.02 -43.61 22.67
N LEU A 117 -26.48 -42.43 22.22
CA LEU A 117 -27.02 -41.41 23.14
C LEU A 117 -28.23 -42.00 23.96
N SER A 118 -29.18 -42.62 23.26
CA SER A 118 -30.35 -43.21 23.93
C SER A 118 -29.95 -44.28 24.97
N ARG A 119 -28.94 -45.10 24.66
CA ARG A 119 -28.37 -46.10 25.57
C ARG A 119 -27.75 -45.44 26.81
N ALA A 120 -26.93 -44.40 26.61
CA ALA A 120 -26.24 -43.70 27.67
C ALA A 120 -27.22 -42.91 28.57
N GLU A 121 -28.25 -42.30 27.99
CA GLU A 121 -29.31 -41.61 28.73
C GLU A 121 -30.10 -42.60 29.60
N ALA A 122 -30.44 -43.78 29.07
CA ALA A 122 -31.13 -44.83 29.86
C ALA A 122 -30.26 -45.31 31.05
N ALA A 123 -28.94 -45.45 30.85
CA ALA A 123 -27.99 -45.78 31.92
C ALA A 123 -27.93 -44.70 33.01
N ALA A 124 -27.91 -43.40 32.60
CA ALA A 124 -27.93 -42.27 33.53
C ALA A 124 -29.25 -42.21 34.34
N HIS A 125 -30.40 -42.46 33.70
CA HIS A 125 -31.69 -42.55 34.40
C HIS A 125 -31.73 -43.69 35.41
N SER A 126 -31.20 -44.87 35.05
CA SER A 126 -31.10 -45.99 35.97
C SER A 126 -30.23 -45.70 37.19
N ALA A 127 -29.02 -45.11 36.95
CA ALA A 127 -28.13 -44.72 38.05
C ALA A 127 -28.78 -43.69 38.98
N ARG A 128 -29.45 -42.70 38.42
CA ARG A 128 -30.18 -41.70 39.20
C ARG A 128 -31.28 -42.31 40.06
N ALA A 129 -32.09 -43.22 39.53
CA ALA A 129 -33.15 -43.88 40.29
C ALA A 129 -32.58 -44.67 41.49
N LYS A 130 -31.42 -45.32 41.33
CA LYS A 130 -30.72 -46.01 42.42
C LYS A 130 -30.24 -45.04 43.51
N ALA A 131 -29.67 -43.91 43.13
CA ALA A 131 -29.23 -42.86 44.07
C ALA A 131 -30.41 -42.24 44.82
N GLU A 132 -31.55 -42.00 44.14
CA GLU A 132 -32.79 -41.52 44.76
C GLU A 132 -33.33 -42.51 45.79
N LEU A 133 -33.33 -43.82 45.48
CA LEU A 133 -33.69 -44.87 46.45
C LEU A 133 -32.78 -44.86 47.67
N ALA A 134 -31.44 -44.81 47.45
CA ALA A 134 -30.45 -44.77 48.53
C ALA A 134 -30.64 -43.53 49.43
N LYS A 135 -30.99 -42.40 48.83
CA LYS A 135 -31.30 -41.16 49.55
C LYS A 135 -32.50 -41.32 50.45
N LEU A 136 -33.56 -41.99 50.00
CA LEU A 136 -34.74 -42.29 50.81
C LEU A 136 -34.42 -43.24 51.93
N GLU A 137 -33.59 -44.28 51.67
CA GLU A 137 -33.10 -45.20 52.70
C GLU A 137 -32.29 -44.50 53.78
N LEU A 138 -31.33 -43.60 53.36
CA LEU A 138 -30.55 -42.80 54.30
C LEU A 138 -31.45 -41.91 55.18
N THR A 139 -32.46 -41.25 54.59
CA THR A 139 -33.38 -40.41 55.36
C THR A 139 -34.18 -41.20 56.36
N ARG A 140 -34.56 -42.47 56.05
CA ARG A 140 -35.17 -43.39 57.01
C ARG A 140 -34.19 -43.80 58.09
N ALA A 141 -32.94 -44.15 57.74
CA ALA A 141 -31.89 -44.54 58.69
C ALA A 141 -31.56 -43.38 59.66
N GLU A 142 -31.57 -42.16 59.19
CA GLU A 142 -31.37 -40.98 60.05
C GLU A 142 -32.39 -40.81 61.10
N LYS A 143 -33.70 -41.01 60.77
CA LYS A 143 -34.82 -41.02 61.77
C LYS A 143 -34.67 -42.12 62.74
N LEU A 144 -34.39 -43.36 62.29
CA LEU A 144 -34.24 -44.54 63.19
C LEU A 144 -33.04 -44.39 64.12
N LEU A 145 -31.95 -43.77 63.68
CA LEU A 145 -30.80 -43.48 64.50
C LEU A 145 -31.15 -42.46 65.62
N ALA A 146 -31.87 -41.39 65.27
CA ALA A 146 -32.36 -40.42 66.24
C ALA A 146 -33.26 -41.06 67.31
N ASP A 147 -34.10 -42.06 66.94
CA ASP A 147 -34.94 -42.86 67.84
C ASP A 147 -34.16 -43.98 68.54
N LYS A 148 -32.80 -44.08 68.32
CA LYS A 148 -31.92 -45.14 68.85
C LYS A 148 -32.31 -46.55 68.43
N ALA A 149 -33.05 -46.73 67.34
CA ALA A 149 -33.55 -47.99 66.84
C ALA A 149 -32.52 -48.75 65.92
N ILE A 150 -31.43 -48.10 65.48
CA ILE A 150 -30.32 -48.69 64.70
C ILE A 150 -28.97 -48.28 65.28
N ALA A 151 -27.88 -49.02 64.89
CA ALA A 151 -26.55 -48.70 65.23
C ALA A 151 -25.98 -47.62 64.33
N GLN A 152 -25.05 -46.81 64.84
CA GLN A 152 -24.32 -45.79 64.05
C GLN A 152 -23.67 -46.36 62.77
N ARG A 153 -23.13 -47.57 62.84
CA ARG A 153 -22.53 -48.27 61.71
C ARG A 153 -23.48 -48.48 60.56
N GLU A 154 -24.74 -48.82 60.83
CA GLU A 154 -25.76 -49.01 59.77
C GLU A 154 -26.10 -47.69 59.05
N TYR A 155 -26.21 -46.59 59.77
CA TYR A 155 -26.36 -45.26 59.20
C TYR A 155 -25.14 -44.90 58.29
N ASP A 156 -23.92 -45.13 58.78
CA ASP A 156 -22.69 -44.85 58.04
C ASP A 156 -22.56 -45.69 56.77
N GLU A 157 -23.05 -46.94 56.80
CA GLU A 157 -23.14 -47.79 55.60
C GLU A 157 -24.11 -47.21 54.55
N LYS A 158 -25.30 -46.71 54.98
CA LYS A 158 -26.28 -46.06 54.06
C LYS A 158 -25.74 -44.75 53.52
N ALA A 159 -25.07 -43.95 54.33
CA ALA A 159 -24.45 -42.70 53.91
C ALA A 159 -23.32 -42.95 52.85
N SER A 160 -22.51 -43.97 53.08
CA SER A 160 -21.45 -44.36 52.15
C SER A 160 -22.03 -44.88 50.80
N SER A 161 -23.11 -45.71 50.90
CA SER A 161 -23.81 -46.21 49.70
C SER A 161 -24.43 -45.09 48.86
N LEU A 162 -25.09 -44.09 49.49
CA LEU A 162 -25.58 -42.92 48.76
C LEU A 162 -24.44 -42.18 48.07
N LYS A 163 -23.32 -41.93 48.74
CA LYS A 163 -22.17 -41.25 48.19
C LYS A 163 -21.58 -41.97 46.95
N GLU A 164 -21.52 -43.31 46.99
CA GLU A 164 -21.12 -44.16 45.88
C GLU A 164 -22.08 -44.04 44.69
N LEU A 165 -23.40 -44.16 44.95
CA LEU A 165 -24.40 -44.10 43.91
C LEU A 165 -24.56 -42.72 43.30
N ASP A 166 -24.30 -41.64 44.06
CA ASP A 166 -24.20 -40.29 43.54
C ASP A 166 -22.98 -40.13 42.62
N ALA A 167 -21.85 -40.76 42.97
CA ALA A 167 -20.67 -40.74 42.09
C ALA A 167 -20.96 -41.52 40.79
N ASN A 168 -21.62 -42.67 40.86
CA ASN A 168 -22.01 -43.47 39.71
C ASN A 168 -23.01 -42.71 38.82
N THR A 169 -23.92 -41.94 39.40
CA THR A 169 -24.86 -41.08 38.66
C THR A 169 -24.12 -40.01 37.86
N ARG A 170 -23.16 -39.35 38.49
CA ARG A 170 -22.33 -38.35 37.78
C ARG A 170 -21.52 -38.96 36.63
N ALA A 171 -20.95 -40.15 36.83
CA ALA A 171 -20.22 -40.88 35.79
C ALA A 171 -21.13 -41.23 34.59
N ALA A 172 -22.32 -41.75 34.85
CA ALA A 172 -23.31 -42.08 33.81
C ALA A 172 -23.82 -40.83 33.07
N GLN A 173 -24.02 -39.72 33.78
CA GLN A 173 -24.37 -38.43 33.15
C GLN A 173 -23.27 -37.90 32.23
N ALA A 174 -22.01 -37.99 32.67
CA ALA A 174 -20.86 -37.59 31.82
C ALA A 174 -20.77 -38.44 30.55
N GLN A 175 -21.11 -39.75 30.65
CA GLN A 175 -21.14 -40.63 29.48
C GLN A 175 -22.26 -40.22 28.50
N ALA A 176 -23.46 -39.89 29.00
CA ALA A 176 -24.59 -39.41 28.19
C ALA A 176 -24.24 -38.07 27.48
N GLU A 177 -23.57 -37.16 28.18
CA GLU A 177 -23.11 -35.89 27.58
C GLU A 177 -22.05 -36.11 26.49
N SER A 178 -21.12 -37.04 26.70
CA SER A 178 -20.15 -37.44 25.66
C SER A 178 -20.82 -37.98 24.40
N ALA A 179 -21.84 -38.86 24.57
CA ALA A 179 -22.63 -39.39 23.47
C ALA A 179 -23.43 -38.28 22.76
N ARG A 180 -23.96 -37.30 23.47
CA ARG A 180 -24.67 -36.13 22.92
C ARG A 180 -23.75 -35.26 22.09
N LEU A 181 -22.54 -35.02 22.55
CA LEU A 181 -21.53 -34.28 21.78
C LEU A 181 -21.15 -35.03 20.48
N ASN A 182 -20.96 -36.34 20.52
CA ASN A 182 -20.69 -37.13 19.34
C ASN A 182 -21.83 -37.08 18.33
N LEU A 183 -23.10 -37.10 18.77
CA LEU A 183 -24.25 -36.89 17.92
C LEU A 183 -24.26 -35.49 17.31
N ALA A 184 -23.94 -34.45 18.07
CA ALA A 184 -23.88 -33.09 17.57
C ALA A 184 -22.78 -32.96 16.48
N TYR A 185 -21.65 -33.65 16.61
CA TYR A 185 -20.56 -33.64 15.63
C TYR A 185 -20.91 -34.35 14.30
N THR A 186 -22.03 -35.08 14.23
CA THR A 186 -22.52 -35.60 12.93
C THR A 186 -23.03 -34.48 12.01
N GLN A 187 -23.37 -33.32 12.56
CA GLN A 187 -23.65 -32.10 11.79
C GLN A 187 -22.41 -31.25 11.76
N VAL A 188 -21.71 -31.28 10.64
CA VAL A 188 -20.49 -30.52 10.46
C VAL A 188 -20.83 -29.11 10.01
N THR A 189 -20.57 -28.11 10.86
CA THR A 189 -20.94 -26.71 10.65
C THR A 189 -19.74 -25.82 10.34
N SER A 190 -19.98 -24.68 9.68
CA SER A 190 -18.96 -23.65 9.49
C SER A 190 -18.66 -22.92 10.80
N PRO A 191 -17.40 -22.81 11.22
CA PRO A 191 -17.02 -22.04 12.41
C PRO A 191 -16.92 -20.53 12.15
N ILE A 192 -16.83 -20.10 10.89
CA ILE A 192 -16.65 -18.71 10.45
C ILE A 192 -17.64 -18.35 9.34
N ASN A 193 -17.83 -17.05 9.13
CA ASN A 193 -18.48 -16.53 7.94
C ASN A 193 -17.47 -16.49 6.79
N GLY A 194 -17.89 -16.82 5.58
CA GLY A 194 -16.98 -16.75 4.44
C GLY A 194 -17.44 -17.58 3.25
N ARG A 195 -16.52 -17.82 2.34
CA ARG A 195 -16.75 -18.61 1.14
C ARG A 195 -16.21 -20.02 1.32
N VAL A 196 -17.07 -21.01 1.07
CA VAL A 196 -16.70 -22.42 1.13
C VAL A 196 -16.06 -22.85 -0.20
N SER A 197 -15.08 -23.74 -0.12
CA SER A 197 -14.43 -24.36 -1.28
C SER A 197 -15.31 -25.50 -1.86
N LYS A 198 -14.75 -26.31 -2.72
CA LYS A 198 -15.41 -27.57 -3.16
C LYS A 198 -15.46 -28.58 -2.01
N ALA A 199 -16.40 -29.52 -2.09
CA ALA A 199 -16.37 -30.70 -1.25
C ALA A 199 -15.23 -31.62 -1.70
N GLU A 200 -14.31 -31.96 -0.80
CA GLU A 200 -13.22 -32.91 -1.08
C GLU A 200 -13.74 -34.36 -1.04
N ILE A 201 -14.76 -34.60 -0.22
CA ILE A 201 -15.41 -35.92 -0.07
C ILE A 201 -16.90 -35.76 -0.40
N THR A 202 -17.41 -36.61 -1.25
CA THR A 202 -18.78 -36.55 -1.77
C THR A 202 -19.74 -37.43 -0.98
N LEU A 203 -21.01 -37.25 -1.25
CA LEU A 203 -22.12 -38.03 -0.68
C LEU A 203 -21.88 -39.54 -0.81
N GLY A 204 -22.20 -40.30 0.20
CA GLY A 204 -22.11 -41.75 0.24
C GLY A 204 -20.74 -42.35 0.57
N ASN A 205 -19.71 -41.49 0.72
CA ASN A 205 -18.39 -41.92 1.15
C ASN A 205 -18.28 -42.01 2.67
N LEU A 206 -17.49 -42.94 3.13
CA LEU A 206 -17.11 -43.08 4.54
C LEU A 206 -16.01 -42.05 4.85
N VAL A 207 -16.18 -41.35 5.97
CA VAL A 207 -15.17 -40.45 6.52
C VAL A 207 -14.70 -40.95 7.88
N ASP A 208 -13.45 -40.65 8.18
CA ASP A 208 -12.88 -40.86 9.51
C ASP A 208 -12.87 -39.54 10.31
N GLY A 209 -12.50 -39.62 11.59
CA GLY A 209 -12.50 -38.47 12.49
C GLY A 209 -11.42 -37.38 12.20
N ALA A 210 -10.64 -37.49 11.12
CA ALA A 210 -9.59 -36.53 10.76
C ALA A 210 -9.67 -36.05 9.30
N ALA A 211 -10.61 -36.60 8.51
CA ALA A 211 -10.75 -36.30 7.10
C ALA A 211 -11.09 -34.84 6.86
N VAL A 212 -10.35 -34.19 5.93
CA VAL A 212 -10.67 -32.85 5.45
C VAL A 212 -11.85 -32.93 4.50
N LEU A 213 -12.94 -32.27 4.81
CA LEU A 213 -14.18 -32.27 4.03
C LEU A 213 -14.24 -31.11 3.04
N THR A 214 -13.82 -29.93 3.46
CA THR A 214 -13.72 -28.69 2.67
C THR A 214 -12.89 -27.65 3.41
N SER A 215 -12.72 -26.46 2.84
CA SER A 215 -12.18 -25.30 3.52
C SER A 215 -13.11 -24.10 3.39
N VAL A 216 -13.12 -23.24 4.40
CA VAL A 216 -13.83 -21.96 4.40
C VAL A 216 -12.82 -20.84 4.61
N VAL A 217 -12.92 -19.77 3.81
CA VAL A 217 -12.09 -18.57 3.91
C VAL A 217 -12.97 -17.35 4.16
N SER A 218 -12.54 -16.49 5.06
CA SER A 218 -13.22 -15.20 5.29
C SER A 218 -13.07 -14.29 4.07
N THR A 219 -14.13 -13.52 3.76
CA THR A 219 -14.17 -12.65 2.55
C THR A 219 -14.45 -11.20 2.86
N ASP A 220 -14.96 -10.85 4.04
CA ASP A 220 -15.39 -9.48 4.39
C ASP A 220 -14.22 -8.51 4.53
N LYS A 221 -13.09 -9.02 4.98
CA LYS A 221 -11.82 -8.30 5.07
C LYS A 221 -10.72 -9.17 4.53
N ILE A 222 -9.66 -8.53 4.03
CA ILE A 222 -8.54 -9.24 3.44
C ILE A 222 -7.22 -8.62 3.88
N TYR A 223 -6.21 -9.44 4.02
CA TYR A 223 -4.83 -9.00 4.20
C TYR A 223 -4.14 -8.87 2.85
N ALA A 224 -3.31 -7.85 2.70
CA ALA A 224 -2.23 -7.82 1.73
C ALA A 224 -0.91 -8.05 2.47
N SER A 225 -0.25 -9.15 2.17
CA SER A 225 1.03 -9.56 2.75
C SER A 225 2.15 -9.23 1.77
N PHE A 226 3.18 -8.56 2.24
CA PHE A 226 4.34 -8.14 1.46
C PHE A 226 5.59 -8.07 2.30
N ASP A 227 6.74 -8.12 1.65
CA ASP A 227 8.03 -8.05 2.33
C ASP A 227 8.65 -6.68 2.05
N GLY A 228 8.87 -5.90 3.12
CA GLY A 228 9.55 -4.61 3.09
C GLY A 228 11.04 -4.77 3.40
N ASP A 229 11.87 -3.86 2.90
CA ASP A 229 13.30 -3.81 3.20
C ASP A 229 13.58 -3.19 4.58
N GLU A 230 14.83 -3.30 5.03
CA GLU A 230 15.28 -2.77 6.33
C GLU A 230 15.07 -1.26 6.44
N ASP A 231 15.29 -0.48 5.36
CA ASP A 231 15.08 0.96 5.34
C ASP A 231 13.60 1.31 5.56
N THR A 232 12.70 0.57 4.93
CA THR A 232 11.25 0.69 5.15
C THR A 232 10.86 0.34 6.58
N TYR A 233 11.46 -0.71 7.16
CA TYR A 233 11.22 -1.06 8.55
C TYR A 233 11.62 0.07 9.50
N LEU A 234 12.80 0.65 9.33
CA LEU A 234 13.29 1.75 10.16
C LEU A 234 12.42 3.01 10.04
N ARG A 235 11.90 3.30 8.84
CA ARG A 235 11.05 4.48 8.60
C ARG A 235 9.61 4.30 9.05
N VAL A 236 9.01 3.16 8.72
CA VAL A 236 7.57 2.93 8.84
C VAL A 236 7.25 1.97 9.99
N GLY A 237 8.06 0.92 10.19
CA GLY A 237 7.85 -0.07 11.22
C GLY A 237 7.86 0.52 12.63
N ALA A 238 8.81 1.41 12.92
CA ALA A 238 8.90 2.10 14.21
C ALA A 238 7.69 3.02 14.48
N LEU A 239 7.05 3.54 13.45
CA LEU A 239 5.85 4.40 13.56
C LEU A 239 4.60 3.56 13.77
N ALA A 240 4.47 2.44 13.05
CA ALA A 240 3.39 1.49 13.23
C ALA A 240 3.39 0.91 14.66
N GLN A 241 4.57 0.56 15.20
CA GLN A 241 4.71 0.11 16.59
C GLN A 241 4.31 1.15 17.63
N LYS A 242 4.43 2.44 17.32
CA LYS A 242 3.97 3.55 18.18
C LYS A 242 2.48 3.86 18.01
N GLY A 243 1.75 3.06 17.25
CA GLY A 243 0.31 3.23 17.04
C GLY A 243 -0.08 4.30 16.01
N HIS A 244 0.87 4.79 15.20
CA HIS A 244 0.53 5.70 14.11
C HIS A 244 -0.08 4.91 12.94
N ALA A 245 -1.23 5.36 12.46
CA ALA A 245 -1.86 4.76 11.29
C ALA A 245 -1.01 5.03 10.04
N VAL A 246 -0.54 3.96 9.40
CA VAL A 246 0.16 4.01 8.13
C VAL A 246 -0.80 3.56 7.05
N THR A 247 -1.09 4.45 6.10
CA THR A 247 -1.97 4.14 4.97
C THR A 247 -1.24 3.27 3.97
N VAL A 248 -1.90 2.22 3.53
CA VAL A 248 -1.43 1.30 2.49
C VAL A 248 -2.47 1.27 1.39
N LYS A 249 -2.05 1.34 0.15
CA LYS A 249 -2.93 1.23 -1.00
C LYS A 249 -2.59 -0.02 -1.81
N VAL A 250 -3.61 -0.65 -2.39
CA VAL A 250 -3.45 -1.85 -3.22
C VAL A 250 -4.08 -1.63 -4.58
N GLY A 251 -3.40 -2.14 -5.61
CA GLY A 251 -3.91 -2.28 -6.95
C GLY A 251 -3.73 -3.70 -7.47
N LEU A 252 -4.78 -4.25 -8.08
CA LEU A 252 -4.73 -5.55 -8.74
C LEU A 252 -4.05 -5.44 -10.12
N ALA A 253 -3.74 -6.58 -10.72
CA ALA A 253 -3.05 -6.64 -12.02
C ALA A 253 -3.85 -5.99 -13.18
N ASN A 254 -5.18 -6.01 -13.09
CA ASN A 254 -6.11 -5.44 -14.09
C ASN A 254 -6.54 -4.01 -13.77
N GLU A 255 -6.02 -3.40 -12.70
CA GLU A 255 -6.39 -2.06 -12.26
C GLU A 255 -5.30 -1.03 -12.56
N THR A 256 -5.72 0.18 -12.90
CA THR A 256 -4.81 1.31 -13.06
C THR A 256 -4.64 2.01 -11.72
N GLY A 257 -3.38 2.18 -11.27
CA GLY A 257 -3.09 2.80 -9.97
C GLY A 257 -3.36 1.87 -8.77
N PHE A 258 -3.84 2.46 -7.67
CA PHE A 258 -4.05 1.81 -6.38
C PHE A 258 -5.41 2.23 -5.79
N PRO A 259 -6.53 1.68 -6.29
CA PRO A 259 -7.87 2.13 -5.91
C PRO A 259 -8.30 1.71 -4.51
N HIS A 260 -7.72 0.63 -3.96
CA HIS A 260 -8.11 0.12 -2.64
C HIS A 260 -7.21 0.71 -1.55
N GLU A 261 -7.84 1.29 -0.53
CA GLU A 261 -7.14 1.87 0.61
C GLU A 261 -7.34 1.03 1.86
N GLY A 262 -6.24 0.81 2.59
CA GLY A 262 -6.19 0.04 3.81
C GLY A 262 -5.19 0.61 4.80
N LYS A 263 -4.96 -0.13 5.87
CA LYS A 263 -4.06 0.27 6.96
C LYS A 263 -3.04 -0.82 7.23
N LEU A 264 -1.80 -0.42 7.48
CA LEU A 264 -0.78 -1.34 7.97
C LEU A 264 -1.18 -1.79 9.38
N GLU A 265 -1.38 -3.10 9.55
CA GLU A 265 -1.84 -3.68 10.81
C GLU A 265 -0.71 -4.40 11.55
N PHE A 266 0.17 -5.02 10.80
CA PHE A 266 1.23 -5.83 11.40
C PHE A 266 2.55 -5.66 10.66
N VAL A 267 3.61 -5.57 11.44
CA VAL A 267 5.00 -5.63 11.00
C VAL A 267 5.69 -6.68 11.84
N ASP A 268 6.31 -7.66 11.20
CA ASP A 268 6.99 -8.75 11.90
C ASP A 268 8.12 -8.19 12.78
N ASN A 269 8.37 -8.85 13.88
CA ASN A 269 9.43 -8.48 14.82
C ASN A 269 10.80 -9.06 14.44
N ARG A 270 10.87 -9.84 13.39
CA ARG A 270 12.07 -10.50 12.89
C ARG A 270 12.32 -10.19 11.43
N LEU A 271 13.50 -9.66 11.13
CA LEU A 271 14.00 -9.56 9.77
C LEU A 271 14.57 -10.92 9.36
N ASP A 272 14.37 -11.28 8.09
CA ASP A 272 15.05 -12.41 7.49
C ASP A 272 16.51 -12.01 7.21
N PRO A 273 17.50 -12.66 7.86
CA PRO A 273 18.90 -12.28 7.70
C PRO A 273 19.48 -12.64 6.32
N GLN A 274 18.81 -13.46 5.54
CA GLN A 274 19.27 -13.84 4.20
C GLN A 274 18.84 -12.81 3.15
N THR A 275 17.66 -12.25 3.30
CA THR A 275 17.07 -11.32 2.33
C THR A 275 17.09 -9.85 2.82
N GLY A 276 17.31 -9.61 4.11
CA GLY A 276 17.21 -8.28 4.72
C GLY A 276 15.79 -7.73 4.70
N SER A 277 14.79 -8.58 4.56
CA SER A 277 13.38 -8.18 4.47
C SER A 277 12.60 -8.50 5.75
N VAL A 278 11.54 -7.73 5.96
CA VAL A 278 10.57 -7.91 7.05
C VAL A 278 9.18 -8.09 6.47
N ARG A 279 8.44 -9.06 6.98
CA ARG A 279 7.06 -9.29 6.58
C ARG A 279 6.13 -8.24 7.18
N MET A 280 5.33 -7.64 6.32
CA MET A 280 4.34 -6.66 6.66
C MET A 280 2.97 -7.10 6.17
N ARG A 281 1.93 -6.70 6.90
CA ARG A 281 0.55 -7.03 6.58
C ARG A 281 -0.34 -5.80 6.72
N ALA A 282 -1.12 -5.51 5.69
CA ALA A 282 -2.11 -4.44 5.72
C ALA A 282 -3.52 -5.02 5.57
N THR A 283 -4.49 -4.43 6.26
CA THR A 283 -5.90 -4.85 6.24
C THR A 283 -6.70 -3.94 5.33
N PHE A 284 -7.55 -4.56 4.51
CA PHE A 284 -8.47 -3.91 3.57
C PHE A 284 -9.90 -4.38 3.83
N ALA A 285 -10.85 -3.45 3.74
CA ALA A 285 -12.26 -3.79 3.63
C ALA A 285 -12.53 -4.41 2.24
N ASN A 286 -13.40 -5.39 2.16
CA ASN A 286 -13.71 -6.12 0.94
C ASN A 286 -15.22 -6.35 0.81
N GLU A 287 -16.00 -5.26 0.93
CA GLU A 287 -17.47 -5.32 0.92
C GLU A 287 -18.01 -5.79 -0.43
N ASP A 288 -17.37 -5.40 -1.51
CA ASP A 288 -17.67 -5.80 -2.90
C ASP A 288 -17.06 -7.14 -3.32
N ARG A 289 -16.22 -7.76 -2.43
CA ARG A 289 -15.61 -9.09 -2.63
C ARG A 289 -14.77 -9.25 -3.88
N THR A 290 -14.25 -8.15 -4.39
CA THR A 290 -13.35 -8.12 -5.54
C THR A 290 -11.94 -8.60 -5.17
N LEU A 291 -11.53 -8.39 -3.92
CA LEU A 291 -10.24 -8.83 -3.41
C LEU A 291 -10.34 -10.31 -3.01
N VAL A 292 -9.80 -11.19 -3.84
CA VAL A 292 -9.84 -12.65 -3.61
C VAL A 292 -8.50 -13.13 -3.03
N PRO A 293 -8.51 -13.96 -1.97
CA PRO A 293 -7.29 -14.54 -1.42
C PRO A 293 -6.49 -15.31 -2.47
N GLY A 294 -5.17 -15.12 -2.47
CA GLY A 294 -4.25 -15.74 -3.43
C GLY A 294 -3.90 -14.88 -4.63
N LEU A 295 -4.64 -13.82 -4.91
CA LEU A 295 -4.30 -12.88 -5.98
C LEU A 295 -2.99 -12.15 -5.68
N PHE A 296 -2.24 -11.87 -6.73
CA PHE A 296 -1.10 -10.97 -6.70
C PHE A 296 -1.59 -9.52 -6.58
N ALA A 297 -0.90 -8.74 -5.76
CA ALA A 297 -1.23 -7.35 -5.51
C ALA A 297 0.01 -6.45 -5.59
N ARG A 298 -0.12 -5.31 -6.24
CA ARG A 298 0.82 -4.20 -6.13
C ARG A 298 0.44 -3.40 -4.90
N ILE A 299 1.40 -3.14 -4.04
CA ILE A 299 1.17 -2.50 -2.75
C ILE A 299 1.96 -1.21 -2.71
N GLN A 300 1.28 -0.11 -2.44
CA GLN A 300 1.89 1.20 -2.23
C GLN A 300 1.80 1.56 -0.76
N LEU A 301 2.96 1.62 -0.12
CA LEU A 301 3.09 2.02 1.27
C LEU A 301 3.29 3.53 1.32
N GLY A 302 2.38 4.22 1.98
CA GLY A 302 2.48 5.66 2.23
C GLY A 302 3.54 5.95 3.30
N GLY A 303 4.28 7.04 3.12
CA GLY A 303 5.14 7.57 4.17
C GLY A 303 4.30 7.99 5.38
N ALA A 304 4.85 7.81 6.57
CA ALA A 304 4.16 8.22 7.78
C ALA A 304 4.24 9.74 7.96
N GLY A 305 3.08 10.36 8.01
CA GLY A 305 2.92 11.80 8.29
C GLY A 305 2.40 12.62 7.12
N ALA A 306 1.98 13.84 7.43
CA ALA A 306 1.71 14.86 6.40
C ALA A 306 2.96 15.05 5.56
N GLY A 307 2.79 15.10 4.23
CA GLY A 307 3.90 15.25 3.30
C GLY A 307 4.86 16.33 3.74
N LYS A 308 6.15 16.04 3.70
CA LYS A 308 7.16 17.06 3.97
C LYS A 308 7.20 18.05 2.81
N PRO A 309 7.29 19.35 3.09
CA PRO A 309 7.54 20.34 2.05
C PRO A 309 8.85 19.94 1.36
N THR A 310 8.77 19.68 0.08
CA THR A 310 9.86 19.10 -0.70
C THR A 310 9.97 19.84 -2.02
N VAL A 311 11.20 20.11 -2.40
CA VAL A 311 11.53 20.78 -3.64
C VAL A 311 11.37 19.81 -4.82
N LEU A 312 10.60 20.22 -5.81
CA LEU A 312 10.35 19.44 -7.02
C LEU A 312 10.89 20.20 -8.25
N ILE A 313 11.59 19.47 -9.12
CA ILE A 313 12.10 20.00 -10.37
C ILE A 313 11.79 19.06 -11.54
N ASN A 314 11.77 19.61 -12.74
CA ASN A 314 11.69 18.80 -13.97
C ASN A 314 12.96 17.96 -14.13
N GLU A 315 12.81 16.69 -14.45
CA GLU A 315 13.95 15.78 -14.62
C GLU A 315 14.92 16.23 -15.71
N ARG A 316 14.43 16.95 -16.73
CA ARG A 316 15.24 17.52 -17.80
C ARG A 316 16.17 18.63 -17.34
N ALA A 317 15.91 19.26 -16.19
CA ALA A 317 16.79 20.25 -15.60
C ALA A 317 18.06 19.67 -14.99
N VAL A 318 18.12 18.33 -14.88
CA VAL A 318 19.22 17.63 -14.22
C VAL A 318 20.29 17.26 -15.23
N GLY A 319 21.48 17.84 -15.06
CA GLY A 319 22.70 17.43 -15.77
C GLY A 319 23.43 16.33 -14.98
N THR A 320 24.26 15.59 -15.69
CA THR A 320 25.18 14.61 -15.11
C THR A 320 26.61 14.96 -15.49
N ASP A 321 27.44 15.17 -14.49
CA ASP A 321 28.87 15.40 -14.65
C ASP A 321 29.62 14.28 -13.93
N GLN A 322 30.21 13.38 -14.73
CA GLN A 322 30.81 12.13 -14.24
C GLN A 322 29.82 11.36 -13.31
N ASN A 323 30.03 11.46 -12.00
CA ASN A 323 29.25 10.77 -10.98
C ASN A 323 28.33 11.70 -10.18
N ARG A 324 28.25 12.99 -10.53
CA ARG A 324 27.47 13.99 -9.78
C ARG A 324 26.29 14.48 -10.60
N LYS A 325 25.14 14.60 -9.95
CA LYS A 325 23.98 15.27 -10.52
C LYS A 325 24.05 16.74 -10.19
N PHE A 326 23.74 17.59 -11.16
CA PHE A 326 23.78 19.04 -11.00
C PHE A 326 22.65 19.71 -11.75
N VAL A 327 22.39 20.94 -11.40
CA VAL A 327 21.49 21.86 -12.11
C VAL A 327 22.18 23.19 -12.35
N TYR A 328 21.71 23.95 -13.33
CA TYR A 328 22.11 25.35 -13.48
C TYR A 328 21.02 26.23 -12.84
N VAL A 329 21.43 27.01 -11.84
CA VAL A 329 20.59 28.02 -11.18
C VAL A 329 20.85 29.37 -11.90
N VAL A 330 19.80 30.08 -12.25
CA VAL A 330 19.90 31.41 -12.86
C VAL A 330 19.91 32.45 -11.72
N SER A 331 21.06 33.10 -11.55
CA SER A 331 21.25 34.17 -10.57
C SER A 331 20.48 35.45 -10.94
N ALA A 332 20.36 36.39 -10.00
CA ALA A 332 19.76 37.70 -10.23
C ALA A 332 20.45 38.47 -11.37
N ASP A 333 21.75 38.25 -11.59
CA ASP A 333 22.55 38.86 -12.65
C ASP A 333 22.42 38.13 -14.01
N SER A 334 21.42 37.27 -14.17
CA SER A 334 21.19 36.43 -15.37
C SER A 334 22.40 35.59 -15.76
N LYS A 335 23.17 35.09 -14.80
CA LYS A 335 24.27 34.15 -14.97
C LYS A 335 23.88 32.76 -14.53
N ALA A 336 24.37 31.75 -15.23
CA ALA A 336 24.13 30.34 -14.89
C ALA A 336 25.19 29.86 -13.87
N GLU A 337 24.73 29.44 -12.73
CA GLU A 337 25.51 28.92 -11.61
C GLU A 337 25.41 27.39 -11.58
N TYR A 338 26.57 26.71 -11.65
CA TYR A 338 26.63 25.26 -11.48
C TYR A 338 26.36 24.89 -10.01
N ARG A 339 25.35 24.06 -9.74
CA ARG A 339 25.06 23.64 -8.40
C ARG A 339 24.80 22.13 -8.33
N PRO A 340 25.60 21.39 -7.54
CA PRO A 340 25.38 19.97 -7.31
C PRO A 340 24.11 19.78 -6.50
N VAL A 341 23.35 18.72 -6.81
CA VAL A 341 22.09 18.40 -6.15
C VAL A 341 22.02 16.93 -5.77
N VAL A 342 21.34 16.66 -4.66
CA VAL A 342 21.02 15.30 -4.24
C VAL A 342 19.55 15.03 -4.62
N LEU A 343 19.36 14.04 -5.50
CA LEU A 343 18.04 13.71 -6.01
C LEU A 343 17.34 12.66 -5.14
N GLY A 344 16.03 12.74 -5.08
CA GLY A 344 15.12 11.76 -4.53
C GLY A 344 14.33 11.00 -5.60
N PRO A 345 13.24 10.33 -5.23
CA PRO A 345 12.37 9.63 -6.17
C PRO A 345 11.64 10.59 -7.11
N ALA A 346 11.09 10.06 -8.21
CA ALA A 346 10.18 10.81 -9.06
C ALA A 346 8.79 10.89 -8.39
N PHE A 347 8.13 12.03 -8.55
CA PHE A 347 6.79 12.26 -8.05
C PHE A 347 6.01 13.11 -9.05
N ASP A 348 4.89 12.61 -9.55
CA ASP A 348 3.98 13.32 -10.46
C ASP A 348 4.69 13.95 -11.68
N GLY A 349 5.60 13.18 -12.31
CA GLY A 349 6.37 13.63 -13.46
C GLY A 349 7.55 14.57 -13.15
N LEU A 350 7.73 14.95 -11.89
CA LEU A 350 8.83 15.76 -11.40
C LEU A 350 9.80 14.92 -10.56
N ARG A 351 11.01 15.44 -10.35
CA ARG A 351 12.03 14.81 -9.51
C ARG A 351 12.16 15.55 -8.19
N VAL A 352 12.12 14.81 -7.09
CA VAL A 352 12.40 15.34 -5.76
C VAL A 352 13.86 15.75 -5.65
N VAL A 353 14.14 16.90 -5.03
CA VAL A 353 15.49 17.33 -4.66
C VAL A 353 15.59 17.36 -3.15
N ARG A 354 16.50 16.54 -2.60
CA ARG A 354 16.72 16.44 -1.14
C ARG A 354 17.63 17.52 -0.61
N ASP A 355 18.62 17.93 -1.44
CA ASP A 355 19.60 18.95 -1.06
C ASP A 355 20.14 19.68 -2.30
N GLY A 356 20.58 20.93 -2.12
CA GLY A 356 21.21 21.75 -3.16
C GLY A 356 20.33 22.84 -3.76
N LEU A 357 19.00 22.86 -3.54
CA LEU A 357 18.11 23.90 -4.05
C LEU A 357 17.16 24.45 -2.97
N LYS A 358 16.81 25.71 -3.14
CA LYS A 358 15.82 26.40 -2.30
C LYS A 358 14.54 26.64 -3.10
N PRO A 359 13.36 26.63 -2.44
CA PRO A 359 12.12 27.05 -3.08
C PRO A 359 12.21 28.44 -3.67
N GLY A 360 11.62 28.64 -4.87
CA GLY A 360 11.61 29.94 -5.54
C GLY A 360 12.85 30.26 -6.37
N GLU A 361 13.91 29.47 -6.32
CA GLU A 361 15.07 29.64 -7.22
C GLU A 361 14.67 29.33 -8.68
N LYS A 362 15.32 29.97 -9.63
CA LYS A 362 15.11 29.75 -11.06
C LYS A 362 16.16 28.78 -11.57
N ILE A 363 15.74 27.71 -12.22
CA ILE A 363 16.65 26.69 -12.79
C ILE A 363 16.45 26.56 -14.30
N VAL A 364 17.49 26.18 -15.00
CA VAL A 364 17.44 25.89 -16.44
C VAL A 364 16.79 24.53 -16.64
N VAL A 365 15.68 24.49 -17.37
CA VAL A 365 14.95 23.25 -17.69
C VAL A 365 15.32 22.73 -19.08
N ASN A 366 15.54 23.63 -20.04
CA ASN A 366 15.89 23.24 -21.39
C ASN A 366 17.04 24.10 -21.89
N GLY A 367 17.96 23.50 -22.69
CA GLY A 367 19.15 24.16 -23.22
C GLY A 367 20.42 24.01 -22.38
N LEU A 368 20.45 23.05 -21.43
CA LEU A 368 21.63 22.81 -20.57
C LEU A 368 22.95 22.70 -21.36
N GLN A 369 22.90 22.10 -22.56
CA GLN A 369 24.10 21.93 -23.42
C GLN A 369 24.69 23.25 -23.95
N ARG A 370 23.91 24.33 -23.93
CA ARG A 370 24.33 25.66 -24.42
C ARG A 370 24.84 26.55 -23.28
N VAL A 371 24.71 26.11 -22.06
CA VAL A 371 25.04 26.85 -20.85
C VAL A 371 26.44 26.47 -20.37
N ARG A 372 27.26 27.45 -20.05
CA ARG A 372 28.54 27.28 -19.36
C ARG A 372 28.48 27.92 -17.97
N PRO A 373 29.15 27.34 -16.98
CA PRO A 373 29.20 27.94 -15.65
C PRO A 373 29.68 29.40 -15.71
N GLY A 374 28.94 30.30 -15.06
CA GLY A 374 29.23 31.74 -15.00
C GLY A 374 28.86 32.52 -16.27
N ALA A 375 28.40 31.90 -17.34
CA ALA A 375 28.01 32.60 -18.57
C ALA A 375 26.66 33.34 -18.41
N PRO A 376 26.49 34.52 -19.05
CA PRO A 376 25.20 35.17 -19.13
C PRO A 376 24.22 34.35 -19.97
N VAL A 377 22.96 34.29 -19.54
CA VAL A 377 21.88 33.55 -20.21
C VAL A 377 20.65 34.40 -20.37
N THR A 378 19.92 34.21 -21.45
CA THR A 378 18.59 34.84 -21.66
C THR A 378 17.52 33.83 -21.34
N ALA A 379 16.92 33.94 -20.12
CA ALA A 379 15.97 33.00 -19.60
C ALA A 379 14.55 33.34 -20.09
N GLN A 380 13.88 32.40 -20.78
CA GLN A 380 12.46 32.42 -21.02
C GLN A 380 11.79 31.59 -19.93
N MET A 381 10.90 32.21 -19.16
CA MET A 381 10.20 31.54 -18.08
C MET A 381 9.14 30.59 -18.63
N VAL A 382 9.21 29.36 -18.18
CA VAL A 382 8.25 28.27 -18.45
C VAL A 382 7.75 27.66 -17.15
N ASN A 383 6.62 26.95 -17.22
CA ASN A 383 6.17 26.19 -16.06
C ASN A 383 7.13 25.01 -15.77
N MET A 384 7.20 24.59 -14.53
CA MET A 384 8.04 23.44 -14.13
C MET A 384 7.63 22.14 -14.82
N ASP A 385 6.33 22.00 -15.17
CA ASP A 385 5.76 20.85 -15.89
C ASP A 385 5.92 20.97 -17.44
N TYR A 386 6.71 21.95 -17.92
CA TYR A 386 6.87 22.20 -19.34
C TYR A 386 7.52 21.01 -20.05
N ASP A 387 6.80 20.45 -21.03
CA ASP A 387 7.31 19.44 -21.96
C ASP A 387 7.42 20.07 -23.37
N PRO A 388 8.64 20.30 -23.89
CA PRO A 388 8.83 20.85 -25.23
C PRO A 388 8.40 19.87 -26.34
N LEU A 389 8.16 18.60 -26.04
CA LEU A 389 7.72 17.58 -26.98
C LEU A 389 6.19 17.33 -26.92
N ALA A 390 5.49 17.96 -25.97
CA ALA A 390 4.03 17.88 -25.92
C ALA A 390 3.42 18.60 -27.13
N PRO A 391 2.38 18.04 -27.78
CA PRO A 391 1.66 18.73 -28.85
C PRO A 391 1.17 20.09 -28.37
N GLN A 392 1.43 21.15 -29.15
CA GLN A 392 1.11 22.55 -28.77
C GLN A 392 -0.39 22.88 -28.90
N ASP A 393 -1.29 22.00 -28.51
CA ASP A 393 -2.75 22.20 -28.63
C ASP A 393 -3.41 22.75 -27.34
N GLN A 394 -2.67 23.51 -26.53
CA GLN A 394 -3.28 24.31 -25.46
C GLN A 394 -2.85 25.77 -25.53
N LYS A 395 -3.24 26.46 -26.58
CA LYS A 395 -3.35 27.91 -26.58
C LYS A 395 -4.49 28.32 -25.64
N GLN A 396 -4.09 28.88 -24.48
CA GLN A 396 -4.80 29.89 -23.69
C GLN A 396 -6.28 30.12 -24.07
N ALA A 397 -7.18 29.47 -23.38
CA ALA A 397 -8.55 29.92 -23.22
C ALA A 397 -8.54 31.08 -22.19
N LYS A 398 -8.57 32.30 -22.73
CA LYS A 398 -8.85 33.53 -21.99
C LYS A 398 -10.27 33.41 -21.41
N PRO A 399 -10.51 33.68 -20.12
CA PRO A 399 -11.88 33.66 -19.62
C PRO A 399 -12.66 34.77 -20.24
N ALA A 400 -13.78 34.40 -20.93
CA ALA A 400 -14.75 35.33 -21.46
C ALA A 400 -15.52 36.02 -20.32
N PRO A 401 -15.87 37.33 -20.46
CA PRO A 401 -16.58 38.05 -19.44
C PRO A 401 -18.04 37.57 -19.34
N LYS A 402 -18.51 37.39 -18.11
CA LYS A 402 -19.92 37.13 -17.77
C LYS A 402 -20.75 38.31 -18.28
N LYS A 403 -21.72 38.05 -19.17
CA LYS A 403 -22.83 38.94 -19.40
C LYS A 403 -23.96 38.58 -18.44
N ASP A 404 -24.30 39.55 -17.62
CA ASP A 404 -25.57 39.62 -16.92
C ASP A 404 -26.67 39.82 -17.98
N ASP A 405 -27.67 38.96 -17.91
CA ASP A 405 -28.96 39.28 -18.51
C ASP A 405 -30.09 38.95 -17.53
N LYS A 406 -30.76 40.02 -17.25
CA LYS A 406 -31.97 40.17 -16.44
C LYS A 406 -33.20 39.60 -17.19
N VAL A 407 -34.01 38.91 -16.43
CA VAL A 407 -35.49 38.97 -16.34
C VAL A 407 -36.30 39.04 -17.63
N ALA A 408 -37.17 38.05 -17.85
CA ALA A 408 -38.61 38.29 -18.14
C ALA A 408 -39.41 37.01 -17.92
N ALA A 409 -40.41 37.17 -17.09
CA ALA A 409 -41.51 36.21 -16.87
C ALA A 409 -42.54 36.32 -18.02
N ALA A 410 -43.23 35.24 -18.31
CA ALA A 410 -44.63 35.10 -18.75
C ALA A 410 -44.85 33.65 -19.15
N ASP A 411 -45.55 32.85 -18.39
CA ASP A 411 -47.01 32.68 -18.36
C ASP A 411 -47.60 31.83 -19.51
N THR A 412 -48.50 30.96 -19.12
CA THR A 412 -49.56 30.22 -19.82
C THR A 412 -49.24 28.82 -20.35
N SER A 413 -49.67 27.80 -19.61
CA SER A 413 -50.99 27.12 -19.68
C SER A 413 -51.09 25.94 -20.66
N THR A 414 -51.57 24.84 -20.09
CA THR A 414 -52.59 23.91 -20.60
C THR A 414 -52.17 22.78 -21.56
N GLY A 415 -52.60 21.60 -21.16
CA GLY A 415 -53.00 20.53 -22.07
C GLY A 415 -52.44 19.14 -21.72
N THR A 416 -53.02 18.44 -20.83
CA THR A 416 -53.98 17.32 -20.92
C THR A 416 -53.63 16.19 -21.92
N THR A 417 -53.68 15.01 -21.38
CA THR A 417 -54.26 13.75 -21.83
C THR A 417 -53.34 12.62 -22.34
N LYS A 418 -53.40 11.55 -21.56
CA LYS A 418 -53.55 10.10 -21.88
C LYS A 418 -52.70 9.47 -23.01
N GLN A 419 -51.96 8.50 -22.71
CA GLN A 419 -52.28 7.05 -22.72
C GLN A 419 -51.20 6.26 -22.03
#